data_fc210f970ec5b3422c6eb3040bac81a9
#
_entry.id   fc210f970ec5b3422c6eb3040bac81a9
#
_cell.length_a   1.000
_cell.length_b   1.000
_cell.length_c   1.000
_cell.angle_alpha   90.00
_cell.angle_beta   90.00
_cell.angle_gamma   90.00
#
_symmetry.space_group_name_H-M   'P 1'
#
loop_
_entity.id
_entity.type
_entity.pdbx_description
1 polymer ?
#
loop_
_entity_poly.entity_id
_entity_poly.type
_entity_poly.pdbx_seq_one_letter_code
_entity_poly.pdbx_strand_id
1 'polypeptide(L)'
;NTLDKTHFLHPFTDFKEYKATATAIYTKAEHIYIYNEQGDQLIDGMSGLWCCNLGYSQPKINEAISNQLNSLPFYNSFFQCTTDVTVQMAKALVDISPAQFNHVFFTNSGSEANDTNIRLVHRYYDLLGKPSKKIFISRHGAYHGSTIAAGSLGGFSGMHKQYTGLSYVEHIGQPNWFTEGGDMDKAEFGIKVAQELAAKIDELGEENVAAFIAEPIQGAGGVIVPPETYWPEISRICKERDILLISDEVICGFGRTGDWFGAQTFGYEPDLMTFAKAVTNGYQPLGGVMVSDKVADVLAADGGEFTHGFTYSGHPAACAAGIATIDILKNDKVIENAAADIMPYFQAQLRTLADHPIVGEVRGMGMVAALE
;
A
#
# COMPACT_ATOMS: atom_id res chain seq x y z
N ASN A 1 -22.72 -21.57 -8.24
CA ASN A 1 -23.87 -20.75 -7.92
C ASN A 1 -24.36 -20.00 -9.17
N THR A 2 -25.66 -20.18 -9.52
CA THR A 2 -26.23 -19.61 -10.78
C THR A 2 -26.28 -18.09 -10.74
N LEU A 3 -26.64 -17.49 -9.59
CA LEU A 3 -26.73 -16.04 -9.45
C LEU A 3 -25.38 -15.36 -9.64
N ASP A 4 -24.34 -15.94 -9.07
CA ASP A 4 -22.98 -15.47 -9.17
C ASP A 4 -22.51 -15.43 -10.64
N LYS A 5 -22.60 -16.55 -11.35
CA LYS A 5 -22.22 -16.66 -12.76
C LYS A 5 -23.05 -15.81 -13.71
N THR A 6 -24.27 -15.44 -13.30
CA THR A 6 -25.20 -14.67 -14.14
C THR A 6 -25.04 -13.17 -13.95
N HIS A 7 -24.73 -12.72 -12.71
CA HIS A 7 -24.86 -11.31 -12.35
C HIS A 7 -23.58 -10.65 -11.86
N PHE A 8 -22.51 -11.41 -11.51
CA PHE A 8 -21.30 -10.84 -10.97
C PHE A 8 -20.11 -11.03 -11.91
N LEU A 9 -19.46 -9.92 -12.26
CA LEU A 9 -18.17 -9.91 -12.95
C LEU A 9 -17.05 -9.79 -11.91
N HIS A 10 -16.35 -10.89 -11.69
CA HIS A 10 -15.27 -10.93 -10.71
C HIS A 10 -14.04 -10.15 -11.17
N PRO A 11 -13.34 -9.43 -10.25
CA PRO A 11 -12.06 -8.81 -10.58
C PRO A 11 -10.98 -9.87 -10.87
N PHE A 12 -10.01 -9.54 -11.71
CA PHE A 12 -8.87 -10.41 -12.07
C PHE A 12 -9.26 -11.83 -12.49
N THR A 13 -10.32 -11.97 -13.29
CA THR A 13 -10.91 -13.27 -13.64
C THR A 13 -11.04 -13.43 -15.15
N ASP A 14 -10.62 -14.58 -15.69
CA ASP A 14 -11.01 -14.99 -17.04
C ASP A 14 -12.47 -15.44 -17.04
N PHE A 15 -13.35 -14.63 -17.62
CA PHE A 15 -14.80 -14.87 -17.60
C PHE A 15 -15.21 -16.11 -18.39
N LYS A 16 -14.41 -16.58 -19.35
CA LYS A 16 -14.70 -17.81 -20.12
C LYS A 16 -14.43 -19.03 -19.25
N GLU A 17 -13.26 -19.08 -18.61
CA GLU A 17 -12.87 -20.17 -17.72
C GLU A 17 -13.75 -20.20 -16.47
N TYR A 18 -14.07 -19.03 -15.91
CA TYR A 18 -14.91 -18.90 -14.73
C TYR A 18 -16.29 -19.56 -14.88
N LYS A 19 -16.91 -19.49 -16.07
CA LYS A 19 -18.22 -20.15 -16.31
C LYS A 19 -18.15 -21.66 -16.14
N ALA A 20 -16.99 -22.27 -16.35
CA ALA A 20 -16.77 -23.71 -16.27
C ALA A 20 -16.29 -24.19 -14.89
N THR A 21 -15.84 -23.26 -14.01
CA THR A 21 -15.30 -23.60 -12.69
C THR A 21 -16.33 -23.41 -11.57
N ALA A 22 -16.11 -24.07 -10.44
CA ALA A 22 -16.89 -23.84 -9.22
C ALA A 22 -16.38 -22.58 -8.49
N THR A 23 -17.29 -21.73 -8.02
CA THR A 23 -16.96 -20.59 -7.17
C THR A 23 -16.93 -20.99 -5.71
N ALA A 24 -15.89 -20.64 -4.98
CA ALA A 24 -15.88 -20.73 -3.53
C ALA A 24 -16.66 -19.53 -2.95
N ILE A 25 -17.74 -19.79 -2.23
CA ILE A 25 -18.55 -18.76 -1.57
C ILE A 25 -18.33 -18.87 -0.08
N TYR A 26 -17.81 -17.81 0.52
CA TYR A 26 -17.56 -17.73 1.96
C TYR A 26 -18.71 -17.00 2.64
N THR A 27 -19.19 -17.56 3.77
CA THR A 27 -20.40 -17.09 4.47
C THR A 27 -20.13 -16.69 5.91
N LYS A 28 -18.98 -17.10 6.47
CA LYS A 28 -18.58 -16.78 7.85
C LYS A 28 -17.06 -16.66 7.92
N ALA A 29 -16.59 -15.87 8.87
CA ALA A 29 -15.16 -15.82 9.26
C ALA A 29 -15.04 -15.69 10.78
N GLU A 30 -13.97 -16.27 11.37
CA GLU A 30 -13.70 -16.22 12.80
C GLU A 30 -12.20 -16.42 13.07
N HIS A 31 -11.58 -15.51 13.80
CA HIS A 31 -10.14 -15.47 14.05
C HIS A 31 -9.30 -15.52 12.76
N ILE A 32 -8.67 -16.66 12.45
CA ILE A 32 -7.89 -16.89 11.23
C ILE A 32 -8.61 -17.77 10.21
N TYR A 33 -9.84 -18.12 10.47
CA TYR A 33 -10.61 -19.06 9.66
C TYR A 33 -11.71 -18.39 8.86
N ILE A 34 -11.90 -18.87 7.64
CA ILE A 34 -13.04 -18.58 6.78
C ILE A 34 -13.83 -19.89 6.56
N TYR A 35 -15.13 -19.75 6.33
CA TYR A 35 -16.04 -20.88 6.16
C TYR A 35 -16.82 -20.72 4.86
N ASN A 36 -16.85 -21.76 4.04
CA ASN A 36 -17.62 -21.77 2.81
C ASN A 36 -19.11 -22.08 3.07
N GLU A 37 -19.93 -22.08 2.01
CA GLU A 37 -21.37 -22.36 2.09
C GLU A 37 -21.69 -23.81 2.50
N GLN A 38 -20.73 -24.75 2.39
CA GLN A 38 -20.84 -26.11 2.86
C GLN A 38 -20.48 -26.26 4.35
N GLY A 39 -19.91 -25.22 4.95
CA GLY A 39 -19.45 -25.22 6.34
C GLY A 39 -18.01 -25.71 6.52
N ASP A 40 -17.28 -25.94 5.42
CA ASP A 40 -15.87 -26.30 5.51
C ASP A 40 -15.05 -25.14 6.05
N GLN A 41 -14.15 -25.44 6.99
CA GLN A 41 -13.26 -24.49 7.63
C GLN A 41 -11.92 -24.46 6.89
N LEU A 42 -11.47 -23.25 6.52
CA LEU A 42 -10.17 -23.03 5.90
C LEU A 42 -9.37 -22.00 6.69
N ILE A 43 -8.04 -22.16 6.75
CA ILE A 43 -7.13 -21.12 7.25
C ILE A 43 -7.01 -20.04 6.16
N ASP A 44 -7.27 -18.80 6.53
CA ASP A 44 -7.08 -17.67 5.63
C ASP A 44 -5.61 -17.20 5.62
N GLY A 45 -4.78 -17.90 4.84
CA GLY A 45 -3.39 -17.53 4.64
C GLY A 45 -3.17 -16.25 3.82
N MET A 46 -4.22 -15.77 3.13
CA MET A 46 -4.19 -14.50 2.40
C MET A 46 -4.53 -13.28 3.27
N SER A 47 -5.02 -13.51 4.50
CA SER A 47 -5.45 -12.44 5.41
C SER A 47 -6.47 -11.49 4.75
N GLY A 48 -7.55 -12.06 4.20
CA GLY A 48 -8.48 -11.38 3.30
C GLY A 48 -7.86 -11.12 1.94
N LEU A 49 -7.15 -10.06 1.81
CA LEU A 49 -6.18 -9.73 0.73
C LEU A 49 -5.12 -8.79 1.32
N TRP A 50 -4.33 -9.32 2.26
CA TRP A 50 -3.39 -8.56 3.09
C TRP A 50 -4.06 -7.43 3.89
N CYS A 51 -5.28 -7.67 4.41
CA CYS A 51 -6.07 -6.67 5.14
C CYS A 51 -6.21 -7.00 6.63
N CYS A 52 -6.41 -8.29 6.97
CA CYS A 52 -6.93 -8.72 8.27
C CYS A 52 -5.78 -9.02 9.25
N ASN A 53 -4.95 -8.01 9.57
CA ASN A 53 -3.78 -8.18 10.44
C ASN A 53 -4.13 -8.63 11.88
N LEU A 54 -5.35 -8.30 12.34
CA LEU A 54 -5.90 -8.72 13.63
C LEU A 54 -6.79 -9.97 13.53
N GLY A 55 -6.93 -10.54 12.32
CA GLY A 55 -7.91 -11.60 12.06
C GLY A 55 -9.35 -11.11 12.09
N TYR A 56 -10.28 -12.04 12.04
CA TYR A 56 -11.72 -11.79 12.03
C TYR A 56 -12.32 -11.73 13.44
N SER A 57 -13.59 -11.35 13.53
CA SER A 57 -14.37 -11.34 14.79
C SER A 57 -13.80 -10.40 15.86
N GLN A 58 -13.44 -9.16 15.46
CA GLN A 58 -12.97 -8.14 16.39
C GLN A 58 -14.16 -7.33 16.96
N PRO A 59 -14.62 -7.62 18.20
CA PRO A 59 -15.84 -6.99 18.74
C PRO A 59 -15.66 -5.47 18.92
N LYS A 60 -14.48 -4.99 19.31
CA LYS A 60 -14.18 -3.55 19.46
C LYS A 60 -14.37 -2.78 18.14
N ILE A 61 -13.96 -3.36 17.01
CA ILE A 61 -14.13 -2.72 15.67
C ILE A 61 -15.61 -2.72 15.28
N ASN A 62 -16.33 -3.84 15.47
CA ASN A 62 -17.76 -3.93 15.20
C ASN A 62 -18.56 -2.92 16.01
N GLU A 63 -18.25 -2.78 17.29
CA GLU A 63 -18.91 -1.83 18.20
C GLU A 63 -18.64 -0.38 17.77
N ALA A 64 -17.41 -0.03 17.46
CA ALA A 64 -17.04 1.31 16.98
C ALA A 64 -17.81 1.70 15.72
N ILE A 65 -17.89 0.79 14.73
CA ILE A 65 -18.68 1.01 13.52
C ILE A 65 -20.16 1.20 13.84
N SER A 66 -20.74 0.32 14.65
CA SER A 66 -22.17 0.36 15.00
C SER A 66 -22.54 1.65 15.75
N ASN A 67 -21.72 2.06 16.71
CA ASN A 67 -21.93 3.30 17.47
C ASN A 67 -21.84 4.52 16.55
N GLN A 68 -20.88 4.53 15.64
CA GLN A 68 -20.74 5.65 14.68
C GLN A 68 -21.93 5.74 13.72
N LEU A 69 -22.42 4.60 13.21
CA LEU A 69 -23.60 4.57 12.34
C LEU A 69 -24.86 5.04 13.05
N ASN A 70 -25.01 4.76 14.34
CA ASN A 70 -26.14 5.20 15.16
C ASN A 70 -26.05 6.69 15.50
N SER A 71 -24.86 7.28 15.59
CA SER A 71 -24.64 8.68 15.91
C SER A 71 -24.70 9.58 14.67
N LEU A 72 -23.76 9.37 13.74
CA LEU A 72 -23.65 10.12 12.50
C LEU A 72 -23.15 9.17 11.40
N PRO A 73 -24.05 8.58 10.60
CA PRO A 73 -23.68 7.58 9.61
C PRO A 73 -22.81 8.15 8.48
N PHE A 74 -23.07 9.40 8.09
CA PHE A 74 -22.30 10.07 7.05
C PHE A 74 -22.46 11.60 7.12
N TYR A 75 -21.36 12.31 6.91
CA TYR A 75 -21.33 13.69 6.44
C TYR A 75 -20.07 13.90 5.62
N ASN A 76 -20.10 14.83 4.67
CA ASN A 76 -18.97 15.09 3.77
C ASN A 76 -17.86 15.89 4.44
N SER A 77 -16.65 15.83 3.86
CA SER A 77 -15.48 16.62 4.28
C SER A 77 -15.15 17.77 3.30
N PHE A 78 -16.15 18.24 2.53
CA PHE A 78 -16.03 19.34 1.58
C PHE A 78 -16.50 20.66 2.23
N PHE A 79 -16.18 21.79 1.58
CA PHE A 79 -16.73 23.10 1.94
C PHE A 79 -16.46 23.51 3.39
N GLN A 80 -15.24 23.20 3.89
CA GLN A 80 -14.82 23.49 5.27
C GLN A 80 -15.66 22.78 6.35
N CYS A 81 -16.28 21.65 5.98
CA CYS A 81 -16.96 20.75 6.90
C CYS A 81 -16.15 19.48 7.09
N THR A 82 -16.32 18.82 8.23
CA THR A 82 -15.79 17.50 8.52
C THR A 82 -16.54 16.89 9.70
N THR A 83 -16.19 15.67 10.08
CA THR A 83 -16.71 15.04 11.30
C THR A 83 -15.60 14.90 12.34
N ASP A 84 -15.95 14.88 13.60
CA ASP A 84 -14.98 14.75 14.70
C ASP A 84 -14.18 13.44 14.62
N VAL A 85 -14.85 12.34 14.29
CA VAL A 85 -14.20 11.03 14.12
C VAL A 85 -13.18 11.04 12.96
N THR A 86 -13.42 11.81 11.90
CA THR A 86 -12.45 11.97 10.80
C THR A 86 -11.20 12.70 11.26
N VAL A 87 -11.38 13.77 12.09
CA VAL A 87 -10.24 14.50 12.67
C VAL A 87 -9.46 13.62 13.64
N GLN A 88 -10.16 12.85 14.49
CA GLN A 88 -9.52 11.91 15.41
C GLN A 88 -8.74 10.81 14.65
N MET A 89 -9.28 10.30 13.54
CA MET A 89 -8.58 9.33 12.69
C MET A 89 -7.31 9.92 12.06
N ALA A 90 -7.37 11.17 11.58
CA ALA A 90 -6.17 11.84 11.08
C ALA A 90 -5.10 11.96 12.17
N LYS A 91 -5.50 12.36 13.39
CA LYS A 91 -4.57 12.42 14.54
C LYS A 91 -4.00 11.04 14.91
N ALA A 92 -4.83 10.00 14.93
CA ALA A 92 -4.37 8.64 15.23
C ALA A 92 -3.32 8.14 14.22
N LEU A 93 -3.48 8.46 12.94
CA LEU A 93 -2.50 8.14 11.90
C LEU A 93 -1.20 8.92 12.08
N VAL A 94 -1.28 10.22 12.35
CA VAL A 94 -0.10 11.06 12.63
C VAL A 94 0.70 10.51 13.82
N ASP A 95 0.03 10.09 14.89
CA ASP A 95 0.67 9.60 16.12
C ASP A 95 1.49 8.31 15.95
N ILE A 96 1.22 7.53 14.91
CA ILE A 96 1.94 6.29 14.61
C ILE A 96 2.92 6.42 13.44
N SER A 97 2.90 7.56 12.76
CA SER A 97 3.70 7.81 11.55
C SER A 97 5.07 8.41 11.90
N PRO A 98 6.06 8.32 10.98
CA PRO A 98 7.29 9.08 11.09
C PRO A 98 7.04 10.60 11.25
N ALA A 99 7.94 11.28 11.98
CA ALA A 99 7.73 12.64 12.48
C ALA A 99 7.48 13.72 11.40
N GLN A 100 7.90 13.48 10.15
CA GLN A 100 7.67 14.40 9.03
C GLN A 100 6.22 14.42 8.55
N PHE A 101 5.37 13.48 8.97
CA PHE A 101 3.98 13.37 8.53
C PHE A 101 3.02 13.97 9.56
N ASN A 102 2.50 15.16 9.27
CA ASN A 102 1.51 15.84 10.13
C ASN A 102 0.16 16.08 9.44
N HIS A 103 0.01 15.63 8.21
CA HIS A 103 -1.20 15.83 7.40
C HIS A 103 -1.67 14.53 6.75
N VAL A 104 -2.99 14.38 6.62
CA VAL A 104 -3.63 13.22 6.01
C VAL A 104 -4.64 13.66 4.97
N PHE A 105 -4.58 13.09 3.79
CA PHE A 105 -5.65 13.20 2.79
C PHE A 105 -6.36 11.85 2.67
N PHE A 106 -7.64 11.79 3.05
CA PHE A 106 -8.42 10.55 3.03
C PHE A 106 -8.99 10.22 1.66
N THR A 107 -9.01 8.92 1.35
CA THR A 107 -9.64 8.30 0.18
C THR A 107 -10.36 7.02 0.62
N ASN A 108 -10.89 6.23 -0.32
CA ASN A 108 -11.58 4.98 -0.01
C ASN A 108 -10.75 3.73 -0.34
N SER A 109 -9.62 3.90 -1.02
CA SER A 109 -8.76 2.81 -1.48
C SER A 109 -7.34 3.27 -1.72
N GLY A 110 -6.40 2.30 -1.83
CA GLY A 110 -5.03 2.58 -2.26
C GLY A 110 -4.96 3.11 -3.70
N SER A 111 -5.86 2.68 -4.58
CA SER A 111 -5.92 3.19 -5.97
C SER A 111 -6.23 4.68 -6.01
N GLU A 112 -7.27 5.12 -5.29
CA GLU A 112 -7.60 6.55 -5.18
C GLU A 112 -6.51 7.35 -4.46
N ALA A 113 -5.83 6.74 -3.49
CA ALA A 113 -4.70 7.37 -2.81
C ALA A 113 -3.52 7.62 -3.77
N ASN A 114 -3.21 6.67 -4.63
CA ASN A 114 -2.16 6.84 -5.64
C ASN A 114 -2.55 7.81 -6.76
N ASP A 115 -3.82 7.88 -7.16
CA ASP A 115 -4.34 8.94 -8.02
C ASP A 115 -4.17 10.32 -7.35
N THR A 116 -4.41 10.40 -6.04
CA THR A 116 -4.21 11.61 -5.24
C THR A 116 -2.74 12.01 -5.16
N ASN A 117 -1.82 11.05 -5.01
CA ASN A 117 -0.38 11.32 -5.04
C ASN A 117 0.04 12.05 -6.32
N ILE A 118 -0.43 11.60 -7.48
CA ILE A 118 -0.13 12.28 -8.76
C ILE A 118 -0.57 13.74 -8.72
N ARG A 119 -1.76 14.01 -8.22
CA ARG A 119 -2.31 15.37 -8.15
C ARG A 119 -1.57 16.25 -7.15
N LEU A 120 -1.22 15.71 -5.97
CA LEU A 120 -0.43 16.43 -4.95
C LEU A 120 0.95 16.79 -5.48
N VAL A 121 1.65 15.84 -6.08
CA VAL A 121 3.00 16.03 -6.64
C VAL A 121 3.00 17.06 -7.78
N HIS A 122 2.04 16.94 -8.71
CA HIS A 122 1.93 17.91 -9.80
C HIS A 122 1.66 19.32 -9.27
N ARG A 123 0.73 19.45 -8.29
CA ARG A 123 0.41 20.75 -7.68
C ARG A 123 1.60 21.32 -6.92
N TYR A 124 2.31 20.49 -6.16
CA TYR A 124 3.51 20.87 -5.42
C TYR A 124 4.55 21.51 -6.33
N TYR A 125 4.90 20.87 -7.45
CA TYR A 125 5.91 21.44 -8.37
C TYR A 125 5.38 22.64 -9.16
N ASP A 126 4.10 22.72 -9.47
CA ASP A 126 3.51 23.91 -10.10
C ASP A 126 3.65 25.14 -9.19
N LEU A 127 3.40 24.97 -7.88
CA LEU A 127 3.55 26.06 -6.90
C LEU A 127 5.01 26.47 -6.69
N LEU A 128 5.95 25.55 -6.83
CA LEU A 128 7.38 25.84 -6.80
C LEU A 128 7.93 26.46 -8.11
N GLY A 129 7.07 26.71 -9.09
CA GLY A 129 7.48 27.25 -10.39
C GLY A 129 8.25 26.25 -11.27
N LYS A 130 8.05 24.94 -11.05
CA LYS A 130 8.66 23.82 -11.78
C LYS A 130 7.62 23.00 -12.57
N PRO A 131 6.83 23.61 -13.49
CA PRO A 131 5.68 22.95 -14.12
C PRO A 131 6.04 21.80 -15.06
N SER A 132 7.31 21.65 -15.45
CA SER A 132 7.78 20.52 -16.25
C SER A 132 7.92 19.23 -15.45
N LYS A 133 8.10 19.30 -14.12
CA LYS A 133 8.22 18.12 -13.25
C LYS A 133 6.88 17.39 -13.14
N LYS A 134 6.63 16.44 -14.05
CA LYS A 134 5.36 15.68 -14.15
C LYS A 134 5.56 14.19 -14.28
N ILE A 135 6.75 13.71 -14.64
CA ILE A 135 7.01 12.29 -14.86
C ILE A 135 7.14 11.56 -13.53
N PHE A 136 6.44 10.45 -13.42
CA PHE A 136 6.59 9.47 -12.33
C PHE A 136 7.43 8.30 -12.81
N ILE A 137 8.32 7.84 -11.95
CA ILE A 137 9.04 6.60 -12.16
C ILE A 137 8.54 5.57 -11.13
N SER A 138 8.28 4.35 -11.58
CA SER A 138 7.89 3.20 -10.76
C SER A 138 8.71 1.98 -11.16
N ARG A 139 8.33 0.79 -10.70
CA ARG A 139 9.06 -0.46 -10.96
C ARG A 139 8.22 -1.44 -11.78
N HIS A 140 8.87 -2.21 -12.64
CA HIS A 140 8.26 -3.40 -13.21
C HIS A 140 7.80 -4.35 -12.08
N GLY A 141 6.67 -5.05 -12.30
CA GLY A 141 6.10 -5.94 -11.29
C GLY A 141 5.48 -5.25 -10.07
N ALA A 142 5.47 -3.91 -9.99
CA ALA A 142 4.78 -3.18 -8.94
C ALA A 142 3.25 -3.21 -9.10
N TYR A 143 2.52 -3.11 -7.98
CA TYR A 143 1.07 -2.96 -7.97
C TYR A 143 0.65 -1.74 -7.14
N HIS A 144 0.12 -0.73 -7.80
CA HIS A 144 -0.29 0.52 -7.15
C HIS A 144 -1.79 0.81 -7.22
N GLY A 145 -2.56 -0.10 -7.81
CA GLY A 145 -4.02 0.01 -7.91
C GLY A 145 -4.58 -0.31 -9.29
N SER A 146 -5.89 -0.11 -9.45
CA SER A 146 -6.64 -0.48 -10.66
C SER A 146 -7.39 0.68 -11.32
N THR A 147 -7.29 1.92 -10.82
CA THR A 147 -7.70 3.11 -11.59
C THR A 147 -6.74 3.30 -12.77
N ILE A 148 -7.11 4.11 -13.76
CA ILE A 148 -6.22 4.36 -14.91
C ILE A 148 -4.86 4.90 -14.44
N ALA A 149 -4.85 5.83 -13.48
CA ALA A 149 -3.62 6.44 -13.00
C ALA A 149 -2.81 5.47 -12.12
N ALA A 150 -3.41 4.88 -11.09
CA ALA A 150 -2.72 3.91 -10.24
C ALA A 150 -2.28 2.64 -11.00
N GLY A 151 -3.09 2.18 -11.95
CA GLY A 151 -2.72 1.07 -12.84
C GLY A 151 -1.57 1.41 -13.78
N SER A 152 -1.45 2.68 -14.21
CA SER A 152 -0.30 3.16 -14.97
C SER A 152 0.99 3.18 -14.14
N LEU A 153 0.90 3.57 -12.85
CA LEU A 153 2.02 3.47 -11.90
C LEU A 153 2.42 2.02 -11.65
N GLY A 154 1.47 1.08 -11.69
CA GLY A 154 1.76 -0.35 -11.61
C GLY A 154 2.65 -0.82 -12.77
N GLY A 155 3.37 -1.94 -12.58
CA GLY A 155 4.32 -2.49 -13.55
C GLY A 155 3.91 -3.84 -14.14
N PHE A 156 2.64 -4.24 -14.00
CA PHE A 156 2.14 -5.50 -14.57
C PHE A 156 1.83 -5.38 -16.06
N SER A 157 2.63 -6.02 -16.90
CA SER A 157 2.44 -6.02 -18.36
C SER A 157 1.08 -6.56 -18.79
N GLY A 158 0.50 -7.50 -18.05
CA GLY A 158 -0.85 -8.03 -18.29
C GLY A 158 -1.94 -6.97 -18.15
N MET A 159 -1.81 -6.08 -17.17
CA MET A 159 -2.73 -4.96 -16.99
C MET A 159 -2.56 -3.93 -18.11
N HIS A 160 -1.33 -3.54 -18.42
CA HIS A 160 -1.02 -2.53 -19.43
C HIS A 160 -1.48 -2.91 -20.86
N LYS A 161 -1.66 -4.20 -21.15
CA LYS A 161 -2.23 -4.66 -22.43
C LYS A 161 -3.73 -4.41 -22.57
N GLN A 162 -4.43 -4.08 -21.47
CA GLN A 162 -5.90 -3.98 -21.44
C GLN A 162 -6.42 -2.54 -21.46
N TYR A 163 -5.55 -1.53 -21.35
CA TYR A 163 -5.91 -0.12 -21.41
C TYR A 163 -4.71 0.75 -21.82
N THR A 164 -4.98 2.00 -22.19
CA THR A 164 -3.92 2.97 -22.49
C THR A 164 -3.51 3.68 -21.20
N GLY A 165 -2.26 3.48 -20.80
CA GLY A 165 -1.67 4.11 -19.62
C GLY A 165 -1.35 5.60 -19.82
N LEU A 166 -0.92 6.24 -18.74
CA LEU A 166 -0.49 7.65 -18.73
C LEU A 166 0.91 7.78 -19.34
N SER A 167 1.07 8.72 -20.28
CA SER A 167 2.33 8.93 -21.02
C SER A 167 3.46 9.56 -20.19
N TYR A 168 3.19 9.95 -18.95
CA TYR A 168 4.15 10.50 -18.01
C TYR A 168 4.49 9.54 -16.87
N VAL A 169 4.33 8.24 -17.10
CA VAL A 169 4.75 7.20 -16.16
C VAL A 169 5.76 6.29 -16.85
N GLU A 170 6.91 6.13 -16.21
CA GLU A 170 8.02 5.32 -16.66
C GLU A 170 8.35 4.23 -15.64
N HIS A 171 9.02 3.17 -16.08
CA HIS A 171 9.34 2.04 -15.20
C HIS A 171 10.82 1.68 -15.29
N ILE A 172 11.37 1.24 -14.13
CA ILE A 172 12.70 0.66 -13.99
C ILE A 172 12.62 -0.79 -13.50
N GLY A 173 13.73 -1.48 -13.40
CA GLY A 173 13.80 -2.84 -12.89
C GLY A 173 13.31 -3.00 -11.46
N GLN A 174 13.00 -4.22 -11.08
CA GLN A 174 12.62 -4.59 -9.71
C GLN A 174 13.84 -5.13 -8.94
N PRO A 175 13.92 -4.96 -7.60
CA PRO A 175 15.06 -5.43 -6.83
C PRO A 175 14.98 -6.94 -6.51
N ASN A 176 14.70 -7.77 -7.53
CA ASN A 176 14.56 -9.21 -7.41
C ASN A 176 15.91 -9.90 -7.65
N TRP A 177 16.69 -10.07 -6.59
CA TRP A 177 18.01 -10.69 -6.69
C TRP A 177 17.97 -12.13 -7.20
N PHE A 178 16.95 -12.91 -6.84
CA PHE A 178 16.85 -14.31 -7.23
C PHE A 178 16.76 -14.47 -8.75
N THR A 179 15.97 -13.63 -9.43
CA THR A 179 15.77 -13.74 -10.89
C THR A 179 16.78 -12.94 -11.71
N GLU A 180 17.31 -11.83 -11.15
CA GLU A 180 18.07 -10.84 -11.91
C GLU A 180 19.52 -10.64 -11.40
N GLY A 181 19.83 -11.14 -10.19
CA GLY A 181 21.14 -10.97 -9.56
C GLY A 181 22.25 -11.79 -10.20
N GLY A 182 21.93 -12.98 -10.74
CA GLY A 182 22.93 -13.92 -11.27
C GLY A 182 23.96 -14.29 -10.20
N ASP A 183 25.24 -14.13 -10.51
CA ASP A 183 26.36 -14.41 -9.59
C ASP A 183 26.74 -13.18 -8.74
N MET A 184 26.00 -12.07 -8.85
CA MET A 184 26.30 -10.82 -8.15
C MET A 184 25.97 -10.95 -6.65
N ASP A 185 26.80 -10.35 -5.80
CA ASP A 185 26.48 -10.17 -4.38
C ASP A 185 25.19 -9.37 -4.21
N LYS A 186 24.40 -9.71 -3.18
CA LYS A 186 23.10 -9.04 -2.93
C LYS A 186 23.24 -7.55 -2.68
N ALA A 187 24.26 -7.12 -1.94
CA ALA A 187 24.47 -5.72 -1.65
C ALA A 187 24.90 -4.94 -2.91
N GLU A 188 25.77 -5.53 -3.75
CA GLU A 188 26.14 -4.94 -5.03
C GLU A 188 24.94 -4.84 -5.98
N PHE A 189 24.12 -5.88 -6.03
CA PHE A 189 22.89 -5.89 -6.83
C PHE A 189 21.92 -4.81 -6.38
N GLY A 190 21.73 -4.61 -5.06
CA GLY A 190 20.88 -3.58 -4.52
C GLY A 190 21.28 -2.17 -4.99
N ILE A 191 22.57 -1.85 -4.95
CA ILE A 191 23.10 -0.58 -5.47
C ILE A 191 22.87 -0.48 -6.97
N LYS A 192 23.21 -1.52 -7.73
CA LYS A 192 23.06 -1.53 -9.20
C LYS A 192 21.63 -1.24 -9.64
N VAL A 193 20.64 -1.92 -9.04
CA VAL A 193 19.23 -1.72 -9.40
C VAL A 193 18.74 -0.35 -8.94
N ALA A 194 19.18 0.14 -7.79
CA ALA A 194 18.84 1.51 -7.38
C ALA A 194 19.42 2.56 -8.34
N GLN A 195 20.60 2.34 -8.92
CA GLN A 195 21.22 3.23 -9.91
C GLN A 195 20.45 3.30 -11.24
N GLU A 196 19.58 2.33 -11.53
CA GLU A 196 18.66 2.43 -12.69
C GLU A 196 17.73 3.65 -12.57
N LEU A 197 17.37 4.04 -11.33
CA LEU A 197 16.62 5.28 -11.10
C LEU A 197 17.41 6.52 -11.55
N ALA A 198 18.67 6.61 -11.16
CA ALA A 198 19.53 7.74 -11.59
C ALA A 198 19.69 7.77 -13.11
N ALA A 199 19.95 6.62 -13.73
CA ALA A 199 20.07 6.51 -15.19
C ALA A 199 18.79 6.90 -15.92
N LYS A 200 17.62 6.50 -15.39
CA LYS A 200 16.32 6.85 -15.97
C LYS A 200 16.02 8.35 -15.81
N ILE A 201 16.40 8.97 -14.71
CA ILE A 201 16.28 10.43 -14.51
C ILE A 201 17.17 11.16 -15.52
N ASP A 202 18.41 10.70 -15.73
CA ASP A 202 19.33 11.30 -16.71
C ASP A 202 18.79 11.18 -18.16
N GLU A 203 18.16 10.06 -18.49
CA GLU A 203 17.51 9.83 -19.79
C GLU A 203 16.33 10.79 -20.04
N LEU A 204 15.48 10.99 -19.00
CA LEU A 204 14.25 11.78 -19.10
C LEU A 204 14.46 13.29 -18.92
N GLY A 205 15.59 13.68 -18.36
CA GLY A 205 15.88 15.04 -17.87
C GLY A 205 15.33 15.27 -16.47
N GLU A 206 16.19 15.64 -15.53
CA GLU A 206 15.85 15.84 -14.11
C GLU A 206 14.73 16.87 -13.92
N GLU A 207 14.67 17.88 -14.77
CA GLU A 207 13.65 18.93 -14.77
C GLU A 207 12.24 18.41 -15.11
N ASN A 208 12.11 17.20 -15.64
CA ASN A 208 10.86 16.60 -16.05
C ASN A 208 10.36 15.56 -15.01
N VAL A 209 11.26 14.98 -14.20
CA VAL A 209 10.93 13.92 -13.25
C VAL A 209 10.45 14.52 -11.93
N ALA A 210 9.25 14.11 -11.51
CA ALA A 210 8.59 14.62 -10.32
C ALA A 210 8.78 13.70 -9.11
N ALA A 211 8.58 12.40 -9.28
CA ALA A 211 8.58 11.46 -8.16
C ALA A 211 9.01 10.06 -8.57
N PHE A 212 9.53 9.33 -7.58
CA PHE A 212 9.64 7.88 -7.60
C PHE A 212 8.62 7.29 -6.63
N ILE A 213 7.83 6.32 -7.08
CA ILE A 213 6.87 5.58 -6.24
C ILE A 213 7.24 4.11 -6.17
N ALA A 214 7.23 3.56 -4.96
CA ALA A 214 7.53 2.15 -4.75
C ALA A 214 6.94 1.58 -3.44
N GLU A 215 6.62 0.29 -3.47
CA GLU A 215 6.28 -0.49 -2.27
C GLU A 215 7.57 -0.79 -1.48
N PRO A 216 7.61 -0.74 -0.14
CA PRO A 216 8.78 -1.15 0.64
C PRO A 216 9.23 -2.59 0.30
N ILE A 217 8.25 -3.49 0.17
CA ILE A 217 8.37 -4.85 -0.37
C ILE A 217 7.32 -4.95 -1.48
N GLN A 218 7.71 -5.35 -2.69
CA GLN A 218 6.73 -5.54 -3.75
C GLN A 218 5.84 -6.75 -3.43
N GLY A 219 4.63 -6.49 -2.95
CA GLY A 219 3.73 -7.52 -2.47
C GLY A 219 3.21 -8.41 -3.60
N ALA A 220 2.31 -7.88 -4.42
CA ALA A 220 1.67 -8.60 -5.52
C ALA A 220 2.68 -9.05 -6.60
N GLY A 221 3.81 -8.37 -6.73
CA GLY A 221 4.90 -8.72 -7.63
C GLY A 221 5.69 -9.97 -7.22
N GLY A 222 5.37 -10.58 -6.06
CA GLY A 222 5.99 -11.83 -5.60
C GLY A 222 6.68 -11.74 -4.24
N VAL A 223 6.29 -10.80 -3.39
CA VAL A 223 6.94 -10.52 -2.09
C VAL A 223 8.44 -10.29 -2.28
N ILE A 224 8.78 -9.37 -3.19
CA ILE A 224 10.18 -9.04 -3.47
C ILE A 224 10.72 -8.16 -2.36
N VAL A 225 11.53 -8.74 -1.49
CA VAL A 225 12.25 -8.04 -0.42
C VAL A 225 13.54 -7.48 -1.01
N PRO A 226 13.71 -6.15 -1.07
CA PRO A 226 14.91 -5.57 -1.67
C PRO A 226 16.16 -5.86 -0.84
N PRO A 227 17.36 -5.93 -1.46
CA PRO A 227 18.61 -5.95 -0.74
C PRO A 227 18.76 -4.74 0.20
N GLU A 228 19.51 -4.89 1.28
CA GLU A 228 19.68 -3.86 2.32
C GLU A 228 20.23 -2.51 1.80
N THR A 229 20.97 -2.53 0.72
CA THR A 229 21.58 -1.34 0.10
C THR A 229 20.64 -0.58 -0.83
N TYR A 230 19.48 -1.16 -1.19
CA TYR A 230 18.56 -0.58 -2.17
C TYR A 230 17.92 0.72 -1.68
N TRP A 231 17.24 0.72 -0.53
CA TRP A 231 16.52 1.88 -0.02
C TRP A 231 17.42 3.05 0.37
N PRO A 232 18.59 2.84 1.01
CA PRO A 232 19.54 3.94 1.23
C PRO A 232 19.97 4.63 -0.05
N GLU A 233 20.22 3.87 -1.13
CA GLU A 233 20.63 4.42 -2.41
C GLU A 233 19.49 5.13 -3.15
N ILE A 234 18.28 4.56 -3.17
CA ILE A 234 17.07 5.23 -3.68
C ILE A 234 16.85 6.57 -2.98
N SER A 235 16.91 6.59 -1.65
CA SER A 235 16.71 7.82 -0.87
C SER A 235 17.76 8.88 -1.20
N ARG A 236 19.03 8.46 -1.35
CA ARG A 236 20.12 9.35 -1.76
C ARG A 236 19.85 9.99 -3.14
N ILE A 237 19.47 9.15 -4.13
CA ILE A 237 19.19 9.60 -5.49
C ILE A 237 18.02 10.59 -5.49
N CYS A 238 16.89 10.24 -4.84
CA CYS A 238 15.73 11.13 -4.79
C CYS A 238 16.06 12.49 -4.18
N LYS A 239 16.82 12.49 -3.08
CA LYS A 239 17.24 13.73 -2.39
C LYS A 239 18.18 14.58 -3.24
N GLU A 240 19.18 13.98 -3.87
CA GLU A 240 20.17 14.70 -4.70
C GLU A 240 19.56 15.27 -5.98
N ARG A 241 18.55 14.60 -6.54
CA ARG A 241 17.88 14.97 -7.79
C ARG A 241 16.61 15.81 -7.58
N ASP A 242 16.31 16.21 -6.34
CA ASP A 242 15.11 16.99 -6.00
C ASP A 242 13.82 16.39 -6.59
N ILE A 243 13.64 15.08 -6.43
CA ILE A 243 12.40 14.36 -6.75
C ILE A 243 11.75 13.84 -5.47
N LEU A 244 10.41 13.79 -5.46
CA LEU A 244 9.68 13.28 -4.29
C LEU A 244 9.75 11.75 -4.24
N LEU A 245 9.94 11.21 -3.03
CA LEU A 245 9.85 9.78 -2.75
C LEU A 245 8.47 9.44 -2.18
N ILE A 246 7.75 8.51 -2.82
CA ILE A 246 6.45 8.03 -2.39
C ILE A 246 6.57 6.57 -1.97
N SER A 247 6.25 6.29 -0.70
CA SER A 247 6.16 4.92 -0.19
C SER A 247 4.72 4.41 -0.30
N ASP A 248 4.51 3.35 -1.06
CA ASP A 248 3.22 2.66 -1.09
C ASP A 248 3.17 1.60 0.03
N GLU A 249 2.57 1.99 1.16
CA GLU A 249 2.46 1.19 2.38
C GLU A 249 1.15 0.38 2.45
N VAL A 250 0.43 0.27 1.36
CA VAL A 250 -0.88 -0.39 1.31
C VAL A 250 -0.82 -1.84 1.78
N ILE A 251 0.30 -2.55 1.55
CA ILE A 251 0.53 -3.91 2.06
C ILE A 251 1.44 -3.89 3.30
N CYS A 252 2.54 -3.15 3.26
CA CYS A 252 3.58 -3.19 4.30
C CYS A 252 3.18 -2.50 5.60
N GLY A 253 2.25 -1.56 5.55
CA GLY A 253 1.81 -0.80 6.71
C GLY A 253 1.07 -1.60 7.78
N PHE A 254 0.90 -0.98 8.93
CA PHE A 254 0.15 -1.48 10.09
C PHE A 254 0.69 -2.81 10.64
N GLY A 255 2.02 -2.91 10.77
CA GLY A 255 2.68 -3.98 11.49
C GLY A 255 3.16 -5.15 10.64
N ARG A 256 2.93 -5.15 9.34
CA ARG A 256 3.22 -6.30 8.47
C ARG A 256 4.72 -6.66 8.42
N THR A 257 5.61 -5.68 8.53
CA THR A 257 7.06 -5.85 8.48
C THR A 257 7.74 -5.89 9.86
N GLY A 258 6.99 -5.59 10.93
CA GLY A 258 7.49 -5.53 12.31
C GLY A 258 7.48 -4.14 12.92
N ASP A 259 7.37 -3.10 12.10
CA ASP A 259 7.12 -1.70 12.46
C ASP A 259 5.75 -1.25 11.99
N TRP A 260 5.31 -0.05 12.36
CA TRP A 260 4.05 0.52 11.87
C TRP A 260 4.02 0.62 10.35
N PHE A 261 5.15 0.97 9.73
CA PHE A 261 5.29 1.13 8.28
C PHE A 261 6.60 0.54 7.78
N GLY A 262 6.59 0.02 6.55
CA GLY A 262 7.78 -0.54 5.93
C GLY A 262 8.90 0.48 5.74
N ALA A 263 8.59 1.75 5.54
CA ALA A 263 9.59 2.82 5.50
C ALA A 263 10.42 2.90 6.80
N GLN A 264 9.79 2.67 7.96
CA GLN A 264 10.50 2.61 9.25
C GLN A 264 11.40 1.36 9.32
N THR A 265 10.89 0.20 8.89
CA THR A 265 11.67 -1.05 8.86
C THR A 265 12.93 -0.95 8.00
N PHE A 266 12.84 -0.28 6.86
CA PHE A 266 13.97 -0.09 5.94
C PHE A 266 14.76 1.20 6.17
N GLY A 267 14.35 2.05 7.10
CA GLY A 267 15.07 3.25 7.52
C GLY A 267 15.16 4.35 6.47
N TYR A 268 14.12 4.55 5.66
CA TYR A 268 14.06 5.66 4.70
C TYR A 268 12.89 6.61 4.99
N GLU A 269 13.01 7.84 4.51
CA GLU A 269 12.09 8.95 4.78
C GLU A 269 11.36 9.37 3.49
N PRO A 270 10.15 8.86 3.22
CA PRO A 270 9.36 9.31 2.07
C PRO A 270 8.72 10.67 2.31
N ASP A 271 8.44 11.40 1.21
CA ASP A 271 7.70 12.67 1.23
C ASP A 271 6.17 12.46 1.28
N LEU A 272 5.70 11.37 0.69
CA LEU A 272 4.30 10.92 0.69
C LEU A 272 4.24 9.43 1.03
N MET A 273 3.18 9.01 1.73
CA MET A 273 3.01 7.62 2.09
C MET A 273 1.55 7.19 1.89
N THR A 274 1.33 6.22 1.01
CA THR A 274 0.01 5.69 0.69
C THR A 274 -0.39 4.61 1.69
N PHE A 275 -1.60 4.67 2.23
CA PHE A 275 -2.14 3.63 3.11
C PHE A 275 -3.54 3.19 2.70
N ALA A 276 -3.89 1.93 3.00
CA ALA A 276 -5.23 1.35 2.87
C ALA A 276 -5.29 0.02 3.63
N LYS A 277 -6.16 -0.90 3.20
CA LYS A 277 -6.25 -2.31 3.66
C LYS A 277 -6.28 -2.46 5.18
N ALA A 278 -5.12 -2.75 5.79
CA ALA A 278 -5.02 -3.06 7.20
C ALA A 278 -5.38 -1.90 8.14
N VAL A 279 -5.45 -0.68 7.64
CA VAL A 279 -5.86 0.50 8.42
C VAL A 279 -7.21 0.31 9.13
N THR A 280 -8.10 -0.47 8.55
CA THR A 280 -9.41 -0.84 9.14
C THR A 280 -9.53 -2.34 9.41
N ASN A 281 -8.44 -3.09 9.34
CA ASN A 281 -8.45 -4.55 9.38
C ASN A 281 -9.40 -5.18 8.33
N GLY A 282 -9.64 -4.50 7.20
CA GLY A 282 -10.56 -4.93 6.15
C GLY A 282 -12.04 -4.76 6.46
N TYR A 283 -12.42 -4.18 7.62
CA TYR A 283 -13.83 -4.06 8.04
C TYR A 283 -14.59 -2.98 7.28
N GLN A 284 -13.90 -1.93 6.87
CA GLN A 284 -14.48 -0.85 6.06
C GLN A 284 -13.46 -0.37 5.02
N PRO A 285 -13.90 0.04 3.83
CA PRO A 285 -13.02 0.65 2.85
C PRO A 285 -12.54 2.02 3.35
N LEU A 286 -11.23 2.15 3.51
CA LEU A 286 -10.54 3.39 3.85
C LEU A 286 -9.14 3.36 3.26
N GLY A 287 -8.71 4.46 2.72
CA GLY A 287 -7.35 4.70 2.27
C GLY A 287 -6.99 6.16 2.43
N GLY A 288 -5.78 6.51 2.05
CA GLY A 288 -5.33 7.89 2.08
C GLY A 288 -3.85 8.04 1.82
N VAL A 289 -3.43 9.28 1.88
CA VAL A 289 -2.04 9.70 1.76
C VAL A 289 -1.64 10.43 3.03
N MET A 290 -0.59 9.96 3.68
CA MET A 290 0.15 10.76 4.65
C MET A 290 1.02 11.74 3.88
N VAL A 291 0.90 13.02 4.20
CA VAL A 291 1.58 14.11 3.51
C VAL A 291 2.60 14.73 4.45
N SER A 292 3.86 14.79 4.03
CA SER A 292 4.92 15.42 4.82
C SER A 292 4.74 16.93 4.90
N ASP A 293 5.27 17.54 5.95
CA ASP A 293 5.28 18.99 6.11
C ASP A 293 5.92 19.69 4.91
N LYS A 294 6.98 19.12 4.34
CA LYS A 294 7.63 19.61 3.11
C LYS A 294 6.63 19.85 1.97
N VAL A 295 5.69 18.94 1.76
CA VAL A 295 4.69 19.06 0.69
C VAL A 295 3.50 19.91 1.17
N ALA A 296 3.02 19.69 2.39
CA ALA A 296 1.86 20.38 2.94
C ALA A 296 2.07 21.89 3.08
N ASP A 297 3.25 22.34 3.52
CA ASP A 297 3.57 23.74 3.68
C ASP A 297 3.53 24.51 2.35
N VAL A 298 4.00 23.91 1.26
CA VAL A 298 3.92 24.51 -0.08
C VAL A 298 2.48 24.64 -0.54
N LEU A 299 1.65 23.61 -0.29
CA LEU A 299 0.24 23.66 -0.63
C LEU A 299 -0.52 24.71 0.20
N ALA A 300 -0.17 24.86 1.47
CA ALA A 300 -0.82 25.81 2.39
C ALA A 300 -0.43 27.28 2.14
N ALA A 301 0.80 27.55 1.70
CA ALA A 301 1.30 28.91 1.51
C ALA A 301 0.57 29.64 0.37
N ASP A 302 0.58 29.07 -0.84
CA ASP A 302 0.05 29.72 -2.05
C ASP A 302 -0.83 28.80 -2.91
N GLY A 303 -1.24 27.65 -2.37
CA GLY A 303 -1.94 26.59 -3.11
C GLY A 303 -3.33 26.96 -3.61
N GLY A 304 -4.01 27.88 -2.97
CA GLY A 304 -5.42 28.14 -3.20
C GLY A 304 -6.27 26.88 -2.94
N GLU A 305 -7.40 26.78 -3.58
CA GLU A 305 -8.24 25.58 -3.48
C GLU A 305 -7.59 24.39 -4.20
N PHE A 306 -7.38 23.28 -3.49
CA PHE A 306 -7.01 22.00 -4.09
C PHE A 306 -8.27 21.29 -4.56
N THR A 307 -8.68 21.54 -5.81
CA THR A 307 -9.92 21.03 -6.41
C THR A 307 -9.85 19.52 -6.63
N HIS A 308 -9.81 18.75 -5.56
CA HIS A 308 -9.72 17.29 -5.55
C HIS A 308 -10.33 16.71 -4.26
N GLY A 309 -11.01 15.58 -4.38
CA GLY A 309 -11.61 14.85 -3.28
C GLY A 309 -12.61 13.82 -3.76
N PHE A 310 -13.01 12.93 -2.87
CA PHE A 310 -14.00 11.89 -3.13
C PHE A 310 -15.17 12.06 -2.17
N THR A 311 -16.38 11.77 -2.62
CA THR A 311 -17.59 11.93 -1.79
C THR A 311 -17.45 11.27 -0.41
N TYR A 312 -16.82 10.10 -0.36
CA TYR A 312 -16.68 9.32 0.86
C TYR A 312 -15.31 9.47 1.55
N SER A 313 -14.50 10.47 1.17
CA SER A 313 -13.23 10.79 1.86
C SER A 313 -13.45 10.95 3.36
N GLY A 314 -12.77 10.13 4.16
CA GLY A 314 -12.90 10.18 5.61
C GLY A 314 -14.28 9.75 6.12
N HIS A 315 -14.92 8.75 5.49
CA HIS A 315 -16.23 8.23 5.91
C HIS A 315 -16.27 7.91 7.40
N PRO A 316 -17.23 8.45 8.18
CA PRO A 316 -17.25 8.34 9.64
C PRO A 316 -17.12 6.91 10.17
N ALA A 317 -17.91 5.96 9.63
CA ALA A 317 -17.84 4.56 10.07
C ALA A 317 -16.50 3.88 9.73
N ALA A 318 -15.88 4.26 8.61
CA ALA A 318 -14.56 3.76 8.23
C ALA A 318 -13.46 4.34 9.13
N CYS A 319 -13.54 5.62 9.48
CA CYS A 319 -12.65 6.26 10.44
C CYS A 319 -12.77 5.65 11.84
N ALA A 320 -14.00 5.37 12.30
CA ALA A 320 -14.22 4.68 13.57
C ALA A 320 -13.60 3.28 13.58
N ALA A 321 -13.73 2.52 12.48
CA ALA A 321 -13.07 1.23 12.33
C ALA A 321 -11.53 1.36 12.38
N GLY A 322 -10.98 2.38 11.71
CA GLY A 322 -9.53 2.64 11.70
C GLY A 322 -8.98 2.99 13.08
N ILE A 323 -9.66 3.88 13.82
CA ILE A 323 -9.27 4.24 15.19
C ILE A 323 -9.28 2.98 16.08
N ALA A 324 -10.35 2.19 16.05
CA ALA A 324 -10.43 0.97 16.85
C ALA A 324 -9.33 -0.04 16.47
N THR A 325 -8.97 -0.14 15.18
CA THR A 325 -7.87 -0.98 14.71
C THR A 325 -6.52 -0.52 15.25
N ILE A 326 -6.21 0.79 15.14
CA ILE A 326 -4.98 1.38 15.65
C ILE A 326 -4.90 1.22 17.18
N ASP A 327 -6.00 1.45 17.90
CA ASP A 327 -6.06 1.29 19.35
C ASP A 327 -5.76 -0.14 19.79
N ILE A 328 -6.29 -1.16 19.09
CA ILE A 328 -5.97 -2.56 19.39
C ILE A 328 -4.48 -2.84 19.14
N LEU A 329 -3.96 -2.46 17.96
CA LEU A 329 -2.55 -2.68 17.60
C LEU A 329 -1.61 -2.05 18.63
N LYS A 330 -1.90 -0.83 19.08
CA LYS A 330 -1.09 -0.07 20.02
C LYS A 330 -1.23 -0.54 21.48
N ASN A 331 -2.47 -0.63 21.98
CA ASN A 331 -2.71 -0.89 23.39
C ASN A 331 -2.42 -2.34 23.79
N ASP A 332 -2.68 -3.28 22.89
CA ASP A 332 -2.39 -4.70 23.10
C ASP A 332 -0.97 -5.06 22.63
N LYS A 333 -0.17 -4.07 22.16
CA LYS A 333 1.23 -4.23 21.69
C LYS A 333 1.37 -5.35 20.65
N VAL A 334 0.41 -5.41 19.72
CA VAL A 334 0.32 -6.52 18.77
C VAL A 334 1.54 -6.58 17.86
N ILE A 335 2.00 -5.41 17.37
CA ILE A 335 3.15 -5.33 16.47
C ILE A 335 4.43 -5.75 17.18
N GLU A 336 4.69 -5.21 18.36
CA GLU A 336 5.88 -5.50 19.16
C GLU A 336 5.94 -6.98 19.56
N ASN A 337 4.81 -7.54 20.02
CA ASN A 337 4.73 -8.95 20.39
C ASN A 337 4.92 -9.87 19.17
N ALA A 338 4.33 -9.52 18.04
CA ALA A 338 4.53 -10.28 16.81
C ALA A 338 5.97 -10.22 16.31
N ALA A 339 6.59 -9.05 16.35
CA ALA A 339 7.98 -8.85 15.94
C ALA A 339 8.98 -9.62 16.83
N ALA A 340 8.70 -9.71 18.14
CA ALA A 340 9.55 -10.42 19.08
C ALA A 340 9.51 -11.95 18.92
N ASP A 341 8.33 -12.53 18.69
CA ASP A 341 8.14 -13.99 18.77
C ASP A 341 7.62 -14.61 17.48
N ILE A 342 6.50 -14.09 16.94
CA ILE A 342 5.75 -14.77 15.88
C ILE A 342 6.45 -14.63 14.53
N MET A 343 6.95 -13.45 14.20
CA MET A 343 7.59 -13.18 12.92
C MET A 343 8.89 -13.97 12.73
N PRO A 344 9.83 -14.02 13.70
CA PRO A 344 11.00 -14.87 13.61
C PRO A 344 10.65 -16.35 13.48
N TYR A 345 9.67 -16.82 14.24
CA TYR A 345 9.19 -18.20 14.15
C TYR A 345 8.62 -18.51 12.75
N PHE A 346 7.72 -17.66 12.23
CA PHE A 346 7.12 -17.82 10.92
C PHE A 346 8.16 -17.88 9.82
N GLN A 347 9.10 -16.93 9.80
CA GLN A 347 10.18 -16.90 8.82
C GLN A 347 11.11 -18.12 8.94
N ALA A 348 11.42 -18.57 10.16
CA ALA A 348 12.22 -19.76 10.38
C ALA A 348 11.54 -21.04 9.89
N GLN A 349 10.22 -21.19 10.14
CA GLN A 349 9.47 -22.35 9.65
C GLN A 349 9.39 -22.39 8.11
N LEU A 350 9.18 -21.26 7.46
CA LEU A 350 9.16 -21.20 6.00
C LEU A 350 10.51 -21.56 5.40
N ARG A 351 11.62 -21.13 6.00
CA ARG A 351 12.97 -21.46 5.53
C ARG A 351 13.27 -22.97 5.56
N THR A 352 12.57 -23.77 6.37
CA THR A 352 12.72 -25.23 6.33
C THR A 352 12.27 -25.85 5.02
N LEU A 353 11.53 -25.09 4.20
CA LEU A 353 11.09 -25.55 2.88
C LEU A 353 12.11 -25.27 1.76
N ALA A 354 13.19 -24.57 2.07
CA ALA A 354 14.19 -24.17 1.06
C ALA A 354 14.89 -25.37 0.38
N ASP A 355 15.01 -26.49 1.11
CA ASP A 355 15.65 -27.72 0.57
C ASP A 355 14.66 -28.59 -0.24
N HIS A 356 13.40 -28.19 -0.36
CA HIS A 356 12.42 -28.96 -1.12
C HIS A 356 12.69 -28.82 -2.63
N PRO A 357 12.70 -29.92 -3.41
CA PRO A 357 13.17 -29.93 -4.80
C PRO A 357 12.38 -29.06 -5.79
N ILE A 358 11.18 -28.61 -5.42
CA ILE A 358 10.39 -27.68 -6.26
C ILE A 358 10.48 -26.21 -5.77
N VAL A 359 11.23 -25.92 -4.72
CA VAL A 359 11.39 -24.57 -4.16
C VAL A 359 12.71 -23.99 -4.64
N GLY A 360 12.65 -22.91 -5.40
CA GLY A 360 13.83 -22.18 -5.87
C GLY A 360 14.32 -21.15 -4.86
N GLU A 361 13.39 -20.45 -4.21
CA GLU A 361 13.69 -19.47 -3.18
C GLU A 361 12.60 -19.44 -2.10
N VAL A 362 13.00 -19.21 -0.86
CA VAL A 362 12.12 -18.80 0.23
C VAL A 362 12.50 -17.36 0.61
N ARG A 363 11.58 -16.42 0.41
CA ARG A 363 11.82 -15.02 0.75
C ARG A 363 10.68 -14.45 1.60
N GLY A 364 10.99 -13.48 2.42
CA GLY A 364 10.01 -12.82 3.26
C GLY A 364 10.64 -11.99 4.37
N MET A 365 9.77 -11.19 5.01
CA MET A 365 10.10 -10.35 6.16
C MET A 365 8.83 -10.15 6.99
N GLY A 366 8.95 -10.17 8.32
CA GLY A 366 7.80 -10.02 9.18
C GLY A 366 6.74 -11.10 8.93
N MET A 367 5.52 -10.68 8.62
CA MET A 367 4.36 -11.54 8.30
C MET A 367 4.02 -11.55 6.80
N VAL A 368 4.98 -11.29 5.93
CA VAL A 368 4.85 -11.52 4.49
C VAL A 368 5.94 -12.47 4.00
N ALA A 369 5.56 -13.43 3.16
CA ALA A 369 6.50 -14.38 2.59
C ALA A 369 6.01 -14.95 1.26
N ALA A 370 6.95 -15.49 0.49
CA ALA A 370 6.69 -16.24 -0.74
C ALA A 370 7.66 -17.43 -0.88
N LEU A 371 7.15 -18.44 -1.56
CA LEU A 371 7.94 -19.55 -2.07
C LEU A 371 7.95 -19.42 -3.60
N GLU A 372 9.14 -19.39 -4.18
CA GLU A 372 9.32 -19.37 -5.64
C GLU A 372 9.47 -20.78 -6.18
#